data_f5110a796339c5b999c9c1b69d085422
#
_entry.id   f5110a796339c5b999c9c1b69d085422
#
_cell.length_a   1.000
_cell.length_b   1.000
_cell.length_c   1.000
_cell.angle_alpha   90.00
_cell.angle_beta   90.00
_cell.angle_gamma   90.00
#
_symmetry.space_group_name_H-M   'P 1'
#
loop_
_entity.id
_entity.type
_entity.pdbx_description
1 polymer ?
#
loop_
_entity_poly.entity_id
_entity_poly.type
_entity_poly.pdbx_seq_one_letter_code
_entity_poly.pdbx_strand_id
1 'polypeptide(L)'
;MSGTSATAAVPFLAHSDAFRRRRFLNWFPLGVTYALLYMGRYNLTVAKNSLGELMTKEDFGIIFGAGTFVYAFAFLLNGPLVDRMGGRKGMLAGAAGSAVANLAMGAYLYHVVSSGEATSAPLRLVFSVLYALNMYFQSFGAVSIVKVNAHWFHVSERGGFSGIFGTMISSGIFLAFTVNELLLKAAQRVWPGAPGPSVAWVVFAIPAVMLALFFFVELSLLRDRPGQAGHADFDTGD
;
A
#
# COMPACT_ATOMS: atom_id res chain seq x y z
N MET A 1 -20.85 -6.36 -54.39
CA MET A 1 -19.65 -5.54 -54.13
C MET A 1 -19.60 -5.34 -52.64
N SER A 2 -18.87 -6.17 -51.92
CA SER A 2 -18.70 -6.13 -50.47
C SER A 2 -17.50 -5.25 -50.19
N GLY A 3 -17.78 -4.05 -49.71
CA GLY A 3 -16.73 -3.14 -49.19
C GLY A 3 -16.25 -3.67 -47.85
N THR A 4 -15.09 -4.31 -47.81
CA THR A 4 -14.34 -4.58 -46.59
C THR A 4 -13.88 -3.21 -46.00
N SER A 5 -14.57 -2.76 -44.99
CA SER A 5 -14.10 -1.64 -44.15
C SER A 5 -12.78 -2.07 -43.49
N ALA A 6 -11.67 -1.64 -44.04
CA ALA A 6 -10.37 -1.77 -43.38
C ALA A 6 -10.43 -1.01 -42.06
N THR A 7 -10.44 -1.73 -40.96
CA THR A 7 -10.26 -1.15 -39.63
C THR A 7 -8.91 -0.43 -39.64
N ALA A 8 -8.92 0.90 -39.68
CA ALA A 8 -7.71 1.70 -39.60
C ALA A 8 -7.00 1.32 -38.29
N ALA A 9 -5.80 0.73 -38.40
CA ALA A 9 -4.96 0.44 -37.25
C ALA A 9 -4.75 1.75 -36.50
N VAL A 10 -5.17 1.82 -35.26
CA VAL A 10 -4.93 2.98 -34.37
C VAL A 10 -3.42 3.23 -34.39
N PRO A 11 -2.95 4.41 -34.79
CA PRO A 11 -1.52 4.67 -34.87
C PRO A 11 -0.94 4.45 -33.46
N PHE A 12 0.05 3.58 -33.35
CA PHE A 12 0.78 3.33 -32.11
C PHE A 12 1.34 4.69 -31.66
N LEU A 13 0.90 5.19 -30.52
CA LEU A 13 1.39 6.46 -29.97
C LEU A 13 2.89 6.34 -29.75
N ALA A 14 3.67 6.91 -30.67
CA ALA A 14 5.13 6.92 -30.60
C ALA A 14 5.56 7.91 -29.52
N HIS A 15 5.62 7.44 -28.28
CA HIS A 15 6.15 8.23 -27.16
C HIS A 15 7.67 8.37 -27.27
N SER A 16 8.20 9.58 -27.06
CA SER A 16 9.64 9.83 -26.96
C SER A 16 10.27 9.05 -25.78
N ASP A 17 11.56 8.76 -25.87
CA ASP A 17 12.27 8.09 -24.79
C ASP A 17 12.26 8.92 -23.48
N ALA A 18 12.29 10.24 -23.59
CA ALA A 18 12.15 11.15 -22.46
C ALA A 18 10.80 10.96 -21.74
N PHE A 19 9.69 10.86 -22.51
CA PHE A 19 8.37 10.59 -21.97
C PHE A 19 8.30 9.20 -21.33
N ARG A 20 8.82 8.15 -21.98
CA ARG A 20 8.83 6.77 -21.45
C ARG A 20 9.57 6.70 -20.13
N ARG A 21 10.75 7.33 -20.04
CA ARG A 21 11.52 7.42 -18.80
C ARG A 21 10.75 8.15 -17.70
N ARG A 22 10.12 9.29 -18.05
CA ARG A 22 9.33 10.06 -17.09
C ARG A 22 8.10 9.28 -16.62
N ARG A 23 7.42 8.57 -17.52
CA ARG A 23 6.30 7.69 -17.22
C ARG A 23 6.71 6.57 -16.27
N PHE A 24 7.87 5.95 -16.48
CA PHE A 24 8.43 4.93 -15.58
C PHE A 24 8.66 5.50 -14.17
N LEU A 25 9.28 6.67 -14.05
CA LEU A 25 9.50 7.34 -12.76
C LEU A 25 8.19 7.78 -12.08
N ASN A 26 7.08 7.73 -12.75
CA ASN A 26 5.77 8.01 -12.20
C ASN A 26 5.08 6.73 -11.69
N TRP A 27 4.98 5.71 -12.55
CA TRP A 27 4.22 4.51 -12.20
C TRP A 27 4.99 3.51 -11.34
N PHE A 28 6.30 3.42 -11.46
CA PHE A 28 7.08 2.45 -10.70
C PHE A 28 7.11 2.74 -9.18
N PRO A 29 7.44 3.97 -8.72
CA PRO A 29 7.30 4.30 -7.31
C PRO A 29 5.88 4.09 -6.77
N LEU A 30 4.88 4.47 -7.55
CA LEU A 30 3.47 4.26 -7.23
C LEU A 30 3.14 2.78 -6.99
N GLY A 31 3.67 1.89 -7.83
CA GLY A 31 3.52 0.45 -7.66
C GLY A 31 4.26 -0.10 -6.46
N VAL A 32 5.47 0.40 -6.18
CA VAL A 32 6.23 0.01 -4.98
C VAL A 32 5.50 0.45 -3.71
N THR A 33 4.99 1.69 -3.65
CA THR A 33 4.17 2.14 -2.53
C THR A 33 2.97 1.23 -2.32
N TYR A 34 2.33 0.81 -3.40
CA TYR A 34 1.19 -0.11 -3.30
C TYR A 34 1.60 -1.49 -2.76
N ALA A 35 2.75 -2.01 -3.17
CA ALA A 35 3.31 -3.24 -2.59
C ALA A 35 3.61 -3.08 -1.10
N LEU A 36 4.15 -1.94 -0.68
CA LEU A 36 4.41 -1.63 0.73
C LEU A 36 3.11 -1.47 1.55
N LEU A 37 2.03 -0.95 0.95
CA LEU A 37 0.72 -0.95 1.59
C LEU A 37 0.26 -2.38 1.88
N TYR A 38 0.45 -3.33 0.96
CA TYR A 38 0.18 -4.75 1.20
C TYR A 38 1.05 -5.33 2.32
N MET A 39 2.33 -4.97 2.36
CA MET A 39 3.23 -5.36 3.45
C MET A 39 2.69 -4.89 4.81
N GLY A 40 2.25 -3.63 4.92
CA GLY A 40 1.64 -3.05 6.12
C GLY A 40 0.20 -3.48 6.39
N ARG A 41 -0.44 -4.22 5.47
CA ARG A 41 -1.77 -4.81 5.66
C ARG A 41 -1.69 -6.17 6.32
N TYR A 42 -0.79 -7.02 5.86
CA TYR A 42 -0.68 -8.41 6.32
C TYR A 42 0.37 -8.62 7.41
N ASN A 43 1.09 -7.59 7.83
CA ASN A 43 2.04 -7.67 8.94
C ASN A 43 1.39 -8.14 10.25
N LEU A 44 0.13 -7.78 10.49
CA LEU A 44 -0.65 -8.26 11.64
C LEU A 44 -0.75 -9.80 11.65
N THR A 45 -0.90 -10.44 10.49
CA THR A 45 -0.96 -11.90 10.36
C THR A 45 0.37 -12.55 10.77
N VAL A 46 1.49 -11.92 10.42
CA VAL A 46 2.82 -12.40 10.81
C VAL A 46 3.07 -12.14 12.30
N ALA A 47 2.75 -10.94 12.79
CA ALA A 47 2.88 -10.57 14.18
C ALA A 47 2.11 -11.50 15.12
N LYS A 48 0.88 -11.87 14.74
CA LYS A 48 0.00 -12.73 15.53
C LYS A 48 0.69 -14.04 15.95
N ASN A 49 1.46 -14.66 15.04
CA ASN A 49 2.17 -15.90 15.35
C ASN A 49 3.26 -15.70 16.42
N SER A 50 3.87 -14.53 16.47
CA SER A 50 4.90 -14.19 17.47
C SER A 50 4.31 -13.68 18.78
N LEU A 51 3.07 -13.18 18.77
CA LEU A 51 2.40 -12.65 19.96
C LEU A 51 1.85 -13.76 20.88
N GLY A 52 1.62 -14.96 20.37
CA GLY A 52 1.15 -16.10 21.16
C GLY A 52 -0.15 -15.78 21.93
N GLU A 53 -0.08 -15.93 23.25
CA GLU A 53 -1.22 -15.69 24.16
C GLU A 53 -1.63 -14.20 24.27
N LEU A 54 -0.76 -13.25 23.90
CA LEU A 54 -1.09 -11.84 23.91
C LEU A 54 -2.13 -11.44 22.84
N MET A 55 -2.27 -12.27 21.80
CA MET A 55 -3.28 -12.11 20.76
C MET A 55 -3.87 -13.47 20.42
N THR A 56 -5.03 -13.79 20.97
CA THR A 56 -5.73 -15.03 20.66
C THR A 56 -6.19 -15.08 19.20
N LYS A 57 -6.63 -16.24 18.74
CA LYS A 57 -7.22 -16.36 17.38
C LYS A 57 -8.49 -15.53 17.25
N GLU A 58 -9.27 -15.43 18.34
CA GLU A 58 -10.47 -14.62 18.42
C GLU A 58 -10.14 -13.12 18.31
N ASP A 59 -9.16 -12.64 19.09
CA ASP A 59 -8.71 -11.23 19.02
C ASP A 59 -8.24 -10.87 17.62
N PHE A 60 -7.42 -11.72 17.00
CA PHE A 60 -6.98 -11.54 15.63
C PHE A 60 -8.16 -11.47 14.66
N GLY A 61 -9.15 -12.37 14.80
CA GLY A 61 -10.35 -12.38 13.97
C GLY A 61 -11.15 -11.07 14.08
N ILE A 62 -11.32 -10.56 15.29
CA ILE A 62 -12.02 -9.30 15.56
C ILE A 62 -11.26 -8.10 14.97
N ILE A 63 -9.95 -8.00 15.22
CA ILE A 63 -9.09 -6.91 14.73
C ILE A 63 -9.07 -6.90 13.19
N PHE A 64 -8.81 -8.07 12.59
CA PHE A 64 -8.73 -8.21 11.14
C PHE A 64 -10.10 -7.97 10.46
N GLY A 65 -11.18 -8.47 11.07
CA GLY A 65 -12.55 -8.26 10.62
C GLY A 65 -12.95 -6.79 10.66
N ALA A 66 -12.68 -6.09 11.76
CA ALA A 66 -12.94 -4.65 11.89
C ALA A 66 -12.23 -3.84 10.80
N GLY A 67 -10.94 -4.11 10.56
CA GLY A 67 -10.18 -3.45 9.50
C GLY A 67 -10.72 -3.75 8.11
N THR A 68 -11.05 -5.00 7.82
CA THR A 68 -11.60 -5.40 6.52
C THR A 68 -12.95 -4.73 6.26
N PHE A 69 -13.80 -4.65 7.28
CA PHE A 69 -15.09 -3.96 7.21
C PHE A 69 -14.89 -2.46 6.90
N VAL A 70 -14.02 -1.79 7.66
CA VAL A 70 -13.69 -0.37 7.41
C VAL A 70 -13.13 -0.17 6.00
N TYR A 71 -12.23 -1.05 5.53
CA TYR A 71 -11.67 -0.97 4.18
C TYR A 71 -12.76 -1.02 3.10
N ALA A 72 -13.73 -1.93 3.22
CA ALA A 72 -14.79 -2.10 2.24
C ALA A 72 -15.65 -0.82 2.10
N PHE A 73 -16.07 -0.23 3.23
CA PHE A 73 -16.84 1.01 3.21
C PHE A 73 -15.99 2.22 2.79
N ALA A 74 -14.76 2.31 3.30
CA ALA A 74 -13.84 3.38 2.93
C ALA A 74 -13.50 3.37 1.45
N PHE A 75 -13.38 2.21 0.82
CA PHE A 75 -13.14 2.08 -0.62
C PHE A 75 -14.25 2.74 -1.45
N LEU A 76 -15.51 2.56 -1.05
CA LEU A 76 -16.65 3.19 -1.73
C LEU A 76 -16.66 4.71 -1.54
N LEU A 77 -16.32 5.20 -0.35
CA LEU A 77 -16.32 6.62 -0.02
C LEU A 77 -15.10 7.36 -0.62
N ASN A 78 -13.95 6.70 -0.62
CA ASN A 78 -12.70 7.30 -1.07
C ASN A 78 -12.58 7.36 -2.60
N GLY A 79 -13.39 6.61 -3.36
CA GLY A 79 -13.48 6.73 -4.82
C GLY A 79 -13.81 8.16 -5.25
N PRO A 80 -15.01 8.67 -4.93
CA PRO A 80 -15.39 10.05 -5.25
C PRO A 80 -14.47 11.11 -4.64
N LEU A 81 -13.86 10.83 -3.48
CA LEU A 81 -12.93 11.74 -2.84
C LEU A 81 -11.62 11.86 -3.65
N VAL A 82 -11.07 10.74 -4.09
CA VAL A 82 -9.88 10.73 -4.97
C VAL A 82 -10.18 11.36 -6.33
N ASP A 83 -11.41 11.20 -6.84
CA ASP A 83 -11.81 11.89 -8.08
C ASP A 83 -11.75 13.41 -7.97
N ARG A 84 -12.04 13.95 -6.79
CA ARG A 84 -11.99 15.40 -6.54
C ARG A 84 -10.58 15.90 -6.20
N MET A 85 -9.82 15.15 -5.41
CA MET A 85 -8.52 15.60 -4.90
C MET A 85 -7.34 15.25 -5.82
N GLY A 86 -7.51 14.30 -6.74
CA GLY A 86 -6.48 13.74 -7.62
C GLY A 86 -5.82 12.50 -7.02
N GLY A 87 -5.36 11.60 -7.92
CA GLY A 87 -4.77 10.33 -7.52
C GLY A 87 -3.46 10.48 -6.75
N ARG A 88 -2.63 11.48 -7.09
CA ARG A 88 -1.40 11.81 -6.36
C ARG A 88 -1.68 12.09 -4.88
N LYS A 89 -2.62 12.97 -4.58
CA LYS A 89 -2.95 13.31 -3.19
C LYS A 89 -3.56 12.11 -2.47
N GLY A 90 -4.39 11.31 -3.15
CA GLY A 90 -4.95 10.07 -2.60
C GLY A 90 -3.86 9.08 -2.20
N MET A 91 -2.88 8.82 -3.08
CA MET A 91 -1.77 7.91 -2.76
C MET A 91 -0.92 8.42 -1.61
N LEU A 92 -0.59 9.72 -1.60
CA LEU A 92 0.15 10.33 -0.49
C LEU A 92 -0.61 10.22 0.84
N ALA A 93 -1.93 10.44 0.84
CA ALA A 93 -2.76 10.25 2.03
C ALA A 93 -2.75 8.79 2.49
N GLY A 94 -2.87 7.84 1.55
CA GLY A 94 -2.79 6.40 1.82
C GLY A 94 -1.46 6.00 2.45
N ALA A 95 -0.35 6.43 1.84
CA ALA A 95 0.99 6.12 2.32
C ALA A 95 1.27 6.74 3.71
N ALA A 96 0.98 8.03 3.88
CA ALA A 96 1.20 8.73 5.16
C ALA A 96 0.33 8.17 6.28
N GLY A 97 -0.97 8.02 6.04
CA GLY A 97 -1.90 7.51 7.05
C GLY A 97 -1.60 6.08 7.46
N SER A 98 -1.28 5.21 6.48
CA SER A 98 -0.87 3.82 6.77
C SER A 98 0.46 3.77 7.51
N ALA A 99 1.44 4.61 7.16
CA ALA A 99 2.71 4.70 7.88
C ALA A 99 2.49 5.08 9.35
N VAL A 100 1.70 6.12 9.60
CA VAL A 100 1.39 6.58 10.98
C VAL A 100 0.65 5.49 11.77
N ALA A 101 -0.36 4.86 11.18
CA ALA A 101 -1.13 3.81 11.87
C ALA A 101 -0.26 2.58 12.20
N ASN A 102 0.60 2.14 11.26
CA ASN A 102 1.53 1.04 11.51
C ASN A 102 2.58 1.42 12.56
N LEU A 103 3.13 2.65 12.51
CA LEU A 103 4.08 3.10 13.52
C LEU A 103 3.43 3.15 14.91
N ALA A 104 2.18 3.61 15.00
CA ALA A 104 1.43 3.63 16.26
C ALA A 104 1.18 2.21 16.80
N MET A 105 0.83 1.23 15.93
CA MET A 105 0.70 -0.19 16.34
C MET A 105 2.03 -0.73 16.86
N GLY A 106 3.13 -0.46 16.16
CA GLY A 106 4.47 -0.88 16.60
C GLY A 106 4.89 -0.25 17.91
N ALA A 107 4.71 1.06 18.07
CA ALA A 107 5.04 1.79 19.29
C ALA A 107 4.20 1.33 20.49
N TYR A 108 2.89 1.14 20.29
CA TYR A 108 2.02 0.62 21.33
C TYR A 108 2.43 -0.79 21.77
N LEU A 109 2.69 -1.67 20.82
CA LEU A 109 3.15 -3.03 21.13
C LEU A 109 4.49 -3.02 21.87
N TYR A 110 5.45 -2.22 21.42
CA TYR A 110 6.73 -2.04 22.10
C TYR A 110 6.53 -1.59 23.54
N HIS A 111 5.67 -0.58 23.78
CA HIS A 111 5.35 -0.10 25.11
C HIS A 111 4.76 -1.22 26.00
N VAL A 112 3.72 -1.89 25.54
CA VAL A 112 3.02 -2.96 26.28
C VAL A 112 3.97 -4.08 26.68
N VAL A 113 4.86 -4.49 25.78
CA VAL A 113 5.79 -5.59 26.06
C VAL A 113 6.95 -5.15 26.95
N SER A 114 7.43 -3.90 26.81
CA SER A 114 8.55 -3.39 27.61
C SER A 114 8.15 -2.99 29.03
N SER A 115 6.90 -2.56 29.25
CA SER A 115 6.38 -2.19 30.59
C SER A 115 6.01 -3.38 31.45
N GLY A 116 5.91 -4.59 30.88
CA GLY A 116 5.40 -5.78 31.58
C GLY A 116 3.88 -5.80 31.78
N GLU A 117 3.15 -4.84 31.23
CA GLU A 117 1.68 -4.71 31.33
C GLU A 117 0.92 -5.55 30.32
N ALA A 118 1.61 -6.47 29.64
CA ALA A 118 1.07 -7.23 28.51
C ALA A 118 -0.25 -7.98 28.82
N THR A 119 -0.45 -8.43 30.05
CA THR A 119 -1.65 -9.17 30.47
C THR A 119 -2.85 -8.26 30.81
N SER A 120 -2.63 -6.98 31.11
CA SER A 120 -3.67 -6.01 31.49
C SER A 120 -4.00 -5.00 30.38
N ALA A 121 -3.16 -4.93 29.35
CA ALA A 121 -3.32 -3.96 28.27
C ALA A 121 -4.52 -4.29 27.38
N PRO A 122 -5.34 -3.28 26.98
CA PRO A 122 -6.47 -3.49 26.08
C PRO A 122 -6.03 -3.65 24.61
N LEU A 123 -5.14 -4.62 24.35
CA LEU A 123 -4.49 -4.82 23.04
C LEU A 123 -5.51 -5.01 21.94
N ARG A 124 -6.56 -5.82 22.16
CA ARG A 124 -7.63 -6.04 21.19
C ARG A 124 -8.30 -4.73 20.76
N LEU A 125 -8.67 -3.88 21.71
CA LEU A 125 -9.35 -2.62 21.41
C LEU A 125 -8.44 -1.65 20.64
N VAL A 126 -7.22 -1.43 21.15
CA VAL A 126 -6.27 -0.48 20.54
C VAL A 126 -5.86 -0.94 19.14
N PHE A 127 -5.56 -2.23 18.96
CA PHE A 127 -5.25 -2.78 17.64
C PHE A 127 -6.46 -2.74 16.69
N SER A 128 -7.68 -2.98 17.17
CA SER A 128 -8.89 -2.83 16.32
C SER A 128 -9.02 -1.43 15.77
N VAL A 129 -8.81 -0.41 16.58
CA VAL A 129 -8.89 1.00 16.16
C VAL A 129 -7.73 1.34 15.20
N LEU A 130 -6.49 1.05 15.58
CA LEU A 130 -5.32 1.39 14.78
C LEU A 130 -5.28 0.63 13.45
N TYR A 131 -5.67 -0.66 13.46
CA TYR A 131 -5.74 -1.44 12.25
C TYR A 131 -6.88 -1.00 11.34
N ALA A 132 -8.04 -0.62 11.89
CA ALA A 132 -9.13 -0.02 11.13
C ALA A 132 -8.71 1.31 10.48
N LEU A 133 -7.97 2.17 11.20
CA LEU A 133 -7.38 3.40 10.64
C LEU A 133 -6.39 3.09 9.53
N ASN A 134 -5.50 2.11 9.73
CA ASN A 134 -4.60 1.66 8.67
C ASN A 134 -5.37 1.25 7.42
N MET A 135 -6.40 0.41 7.58
CA MET A 135 -7.22 -0.09 6.46
C MET A 135 -8.04 1.02 5.78
N TYR A 136 -8.50 2.02 6.54
CA TYR A 136 -9.11 3.22 5.98
C TYR A 136 -8.14 3.93 5.02
N PHE A 137 -6.94 4.24 5.47
CA PHE A 137 -5.96 4.91 4.63
C PHE A 137 -5.48 4.05 3.46
N GLN A 138 -5.36 2.76 3.63
CA GLN A 138 -4.99 1.84 2.55
C GLN A 138 -6.00 1.78 1.41
N SER A 139 -7.27 2.09 1.68
CA SER A 139 -8.31 2.10 0.64
C SER A 139 -8.08 3.17 -0.43
N PHE A 140 -7.33 4.23 -0.12
CA PHE A 140 -6.92 5.23 -1.11
C PHE A 140 -5.98 4.65 -2.18
N GLY A 141 -5.17 3.64 -1.85
CA GLY A 141 -4.12 3.14 -2.73
C GLY A 141 -4.65 2.64 -4.08
N ALA A 142 -5.60 1.70 -4.07
CA ALA A 142 -6.13 1.10 -5.30
C ALA A 142 -6.81 2.12 -6.22
N VAL A 143 -7.62 3.03 -5.64
CA VAL A 143 -8.31 4.07 -6.41
C VAL A 143 -7.31 5.06 -7.01
N SER A 144 -6.30 5.46 -6.22
CA SER A 144 -5.27 6.42 -6.64
C SER A 144 -4.43 5.91 -7.80
N ILE A 145 -4.06 4.62 -7.78
CA ILE A 145 -3.33 3.96 -8.84
C ILE A 145 -4.07 4.03 -10.17
N VAL A 146 -5.35 3.64 -10.16
CA VAL A 146 -6.18 3.67 -11.37
C VAL A 146 -6.29 5.11 -11.88
N LYS A 147 -6.53 6.07 -10.98
CA LYS A 147 -6.71 7.47 -11.34
C LYS A 147 -5.45 8.10 -11.94
N VAL A 148 -4.28 7.89 -11.36
CA VAL A 148 -3.01 8.39 -11.92
C VAL A 148 -2.74 7.77 -13.28
N ASN A 149 -2.84 6.44 -13.39
CA ASN A 149 -2.47 5.75 -14.62
C ASN A 149 -3.45 6.00 -15.77
N ALA A 150 -4.70 6.36 -15.50
CA ALA A 150 -5.65 6.78 -16.52
C ALA A 150 -5.14 7.95 -17.38
N HIS A 151 -4.32 8.84 -16.82
CA HIS A 151 -3.75 9.98 -17.55
C HIS A 151 -2.38 9.69 -18.18
N TRP A 152 -1.70 8.61 -17.81
CA TRP A 152 -0.35 8.28 -18.29
C TRP A 152 -0.34 7.17 -19.33
N PHE A 153 -1.44 6.45 -19.49
CA PHE A 153 -1.56 5.32 -20.42
C PHE A 153 -2.81 5.45 -21.28
N HIS A 154 -2.64 5.23 -22.58
CA HIS A 154 -3.76 5.11 -23.49
C HIS A 154 -4.60 3.87 -23.13
N VAL A 155 -5.90 3.90 -23.40
CA VAL A 155 -6.83 2.80 -23.08
C VAL A 155 -6.35 1.45 -23.62
N SER A 156 -5.74 1.43 -24.80
CA SER A 156 -5.18 0.20 -25.41
C SER A 156 -3.95 -0.38 -24.68
N GLU A 157 -3.22 0.42 -23.90
CA GLU A 157 -2.06 -0.01 -23.11
C GLU A 157 -2.47 -0.51 -21.72
N ARG A 158 -3.66 -0.14 -21.22
CA ARG A 158 -4.08 -0.42 -19.83
C ARG A 158 -4.23 -1.89 -19.51
N GLY A 159 -4.56 -2.73 -20.48
CA GLY A 159 -4.60 -4.19 -20.31
C GLY A 159 -3.25 -4.77 -19.92
N GLY A 160 -2.17 -4.41 -20.64
CA GLY A 160 -0.80 -4.80 -20.30
C GLY A 160 -0.35 -4.24 -18.96
N PHE A 161 -0.70 -2.98 -18.69
CA PHE A 161 -0.39 -2.33 -17.42
C PHE A 161 -1.08 -3.01 -16.22
N SER A 162 -2.31 -3.48 -16.37
CA SER A 162 -3.03 -4.24 -15.34
C SER A 162 -2.31 -5.54 -14.97
N GLY A 163 -1.64 -6.19 -15.93
CA GLY A 163 -0.78 -7.35 -15.67
C GLY A 163 0.42 -7.01 -14.80
N ILE A 164 1.11 -5.90 -15.09
CA ILE A 164 2.21 -5.38 -14.26
C ILE A 164 1.72 -5.07 -12.84
N PHE A 165 0.52 -4.51 -12.72
CA PHE A 165 -0.10 -4.24 -11.43
C PHE A 165 -0.36 -5.52 -10.62
N GLY A 166 -0.83 -6.57 -11.24
CA GLY A 166 -1.00 -7.88 -10.62
C GLY A 166 0.31 -8.41 -10.02
N THR A 167 1.44 -8.22 -10.72
CA THR A 167 2.76 -8.61 -10.18
C THR A 167 3.17 -7.75 -8.99
N MET A 168 2.83 -6.47 -8.96
CA MET A 168 3.11 -5.60 -7.80
C MET A 168 2.29 -5.98 -6.57
N ILE A 169 1.02 -6.37 -6.75
CA ILE A 169 0.20 -6.93 -5.67
C ILE A 169 0.84 -8.21 -5.12
N SER A 170 1.22 -9.13 -6.00
CA SER A 170 1.87 -10.39 -5.62
C SER A 170 3.20 -10.16 -4.91
N SER A 171 3.99 -9.19 -5.38
CA SER A 171 5.22 -8.75 -4.71
C SER A 171 4.91 -8.19 -3.32
N GLY A 172 3.84 -7.41 -3.16
CA GLY A 172 3.39 -6.90 -1.87
C GLY A 172 3.02 -8.00 -0.88
N ILE A 173 2.32 -9.03 -1.34
CA ILE A 173 1.99 -10.21 -0.53
C ILE A 173 3.27 -10.96 -0.14
N PHE A 174 4.21 -11.13 -1.07
CA PHE A 174 5.53 -11.72 -0.78
C PHE A 174 6.28 -10.92 0.29
N LEU A 175 6.34 -9.59 0.16
CA LEU A 175 6.93 -8.71 1.18
C LEU A 175 6.23 -8.89 2.54
N ALA A 176 4.91 -8.97 2.54
CA ALA A 176 4.12 -9.09 3.75
C ALA A 176 4.44 -10.35 4.54
N PHE A 177 4.54 -11.49 3.89
CA PHE A 177 4.77 -12.76 4.59
C PHE A 177 6.26 -13.09 4.72
N THR A 178 7.01 -13.04 3.62
CA THR A 178 8.41 -13.47 3.61
C THR A 178 9.33 -12.45 4.28
N VAL A 179 9.23 -11.17 3.90
CA VAL A 179 10.15 -10.16 4.45
C VAL A 179 9.81 -9.84 5.90
N ASN A 180 8.53 -9.73 6.28
CA ASN A 180 8.17 -9.52 7.69
C ASN A 180 8.62 -10.69 8.58
N GLU A 181 8.54 -11.94 8.10
CA GLU A 181 9.07 -13.08 8.84
C GLU A 181 10.60 -13.03 8.98
N LEU A 182 11.31 -12.63 7.90
CA LEU A 182 12.76 -12.42 7.96
C LEU A 182 13.13 -11.31 8.94
N LEU A 183 12.35 -10.23 9.00
CA LEU A 183 12.55 -9.15 9.97
C LEU A 183 12.41 -9.65 11.41
N LEU A 184 11.40 -10.49 11.70
CA LEU A 184 11.26 -11.11 13.01
C LEU A 184 12.46 -11.99 13.37
N LYS A 185 12.89 -12.84 12.45
CA LYS A 185 14.07 -13.71 12.66
C LYS A 185 15.34 -12.89 12.86
N ALA A 186 15.51 -11.80 12.10
CA ALA A 186 16.63 -10.89 12.28
C ALA A 186 16.59 -10.18 13.63
N ALA A 187 15.42 -9.70 14.05
CA ALA A 187 15.25 -9.08 15.35
C ALA A 187 15.57 -10.06 16.50
N GLN A 188 15.13 -11.29 16.42
CA GLN A 188 15.46 -12.34 17.41
C GLN A 188 16.97 -12.65 17.48
N ARG A 189 17.70 -12.50 16.36
CA ARG A 189 19.16 -12.65 16.37
C ARG A 189 19.88 -11.46 17.02
N VAL A 190 19.33 -10.26 16.85
CA VAL A 190 19.89 -9.02 17.47
C VAL A 190 19.61 -9.00 18.97
N TRP A 191 18.47 -9.54 19.39
CA TRP A 191 18.08 -9.68 20.81
C TRP A 191 17.93 -11.16 21.21
N PRO A 192 19.05 -11.88 21.40
CA PRO A 192 19.01 -13.30 21.74
C PRO A 192 18.31 -13.53 23.09
N GLY A 193 17.37 -14.49 23.11
CA GLY A 193 16.60 -14.79 24.32
C GLY A 193 15.39 -13.89 24.57
N ALA A 194 15.16 -12.85 23.75
CA ALA A 194 13.93 -12.07 23.85
C ALA A 194 12.72 -12.93 23.43
N PRO A 195 11.64 -12.94 24.22
CA PRO A 195 10.40 -13.61 23.83
C PRO A 195 9.88 -13.09 22.49
N GLY A 196 9.21 -13.95 21.71
CA GLY A 196 8.64 -13.55 20.41
C GLY A 196 7.84 -12.25 20.42
N PRO A 197 6.95 -12.02 21.41
CA PRO A 197 6.23 -10.76 21.54
C PRO A 197 7.12 -9.54 21.66
N SER A 198 8.29 -9.65 22.33
CA SER A 198 9.19 -8.51 22.57
C SER A 198 9.81 -7.90 21.31
N VAL A 199 9.83 -8.64 20.22
CA VAL A 199 10.38 -8.19 18.93
C VAL A 199 9.32 -8.01 17.86
N ALA A 200 8.06 -8.38 18.11
CA ALA A 200 6.99 -8.33 17.11
C ALA A 200 6.66 -6.91 16.62
N TRP A 201 7.00 -5.86 17.37
CA TRP A 201 6.83 -4.48 16.97
C TRP A 201 7.57 -4.10 15.68
N VAL A 202 8.66 -4.81 15.35
CA VAL A 202 9.49 -4.50 14.16
C VAL A 202 8.71 -4.69 12.85
N VAL A 203 7.76 -5.64 12.81
CA VAL A 203 6.97 -5.87 11.59
C VAL A 203 5.91 -4.79 11.34
N PHE A 204 5.67 -3.92 12.30
CA PHE A 204 4.87 -2.71 12.12
C PHE A 204 5.76 -1.50 11.84
N ALA A 205 6.84 -1.34 12.60
CA ALA A 205 7.72 -0.18 12.51
C ALA A 205 8.50 -0.11 11.17
N ILE A 206 9.06 -1.22 10.70
CA ILE A 206 9.86 -1.22 9.48
C ILE A 206 9.02 -0.94 8.24
N PRO A 207 7.87 -1.60 7.98
CA PRO A 207 6.99 -1.21 6.90
C PRO A 207 6.51 0.25 6.98
N ALA A 208 6.26 0.77 8.19
CA ALA A 208 5.91 2.16 8.39
C ALA A 208 7.03 3.12 7.94
N VAL A 209 8.27 2.83 8.29
CA VAL A 209 9.43 3.61 7.85
C VAL A 209 9.60 3.54 6.33
N MET A 210 9.44 2.36 5.73
CA MET A 210 9.49 2.19 4.27
C MET A 210 8.39 2.99 3.57
N LEU A 211 7.16 2.96 4.07
CA LEU A 211 6.06 3.77 3.55
C LEU A 211 6.33 5.27 3.69
N ALA A 212 6.88 5.71 4.82
CA ALA A 212 7.28 7.10 5.03
C ALA A 212 8.37 7.55 4.05
N LEU A 213 9.37 6.71 3.77
CA LEU A 213 10.40 6.99 2.76
C LEU A 213 9.76 7.12 1.36
N PHE A 214 8.90 6.18 1.00
CA PHE A 214 8.21 6.22 -0.30
C PHE A 214 7.21 7.36 -0.42
N PHE A 215 6.60 7.81 0.68
CA PHE A 215 5.83 9.05 0.70
C PHE A 215 6.66 10.24 0.20
N PHE A 216 7.89 10.42 0.66
CA PHE A 216 8.77 11.50 0.20
C PHE A 216 9.23 11.32 -1.25
N VAL A 217 9.50 10.08 -1.67
CA VAL A 217 9.78 9.75 -3.08
C VAL A 217 8.61 10.17 -3.98
N GLU A 218 7.39 9.79 -3.62
CA GLU A 218 6.19 10.13 -4.38
C GLU A 218 5.86 11.62 -4.31
N LEU A 219 6.05 12.26 -3.17
CA LEU A 219 5.89 13.71 -3.04
C LEU A 219 6.73 14.46 -4.08
N SER A 220 7.93 13.95 -4.35
CA SER A 220 8.85 14.54 -5.33
C SER A 220 8.53 14.14 -6.78
N LEU A 221 8.27 12.86 -7.03
CA LEU A 221 8.21 12.29 -8.38
C LEU A 221 6.81 12.17 -8.94
N LEU A 222 5.80 11.83 -8.11
CA LEU A 222 4.47 11.50 -8.60
C LEU A 222 3.73 12.73 -9.13
N ARG A 223 3.11 12.59 -10.30
CA ARG A 223 2.27 13.62 -10.94
C ARG A 223 1.00 12.96 -11.47
N ASP A 224 -0.12 13.65 -11.37
CA ASP A 224 -1.40 13.14 -11.89
C ASP A 224 -1.41 13.08 -13.42
N ARG A 225 -0.80 14.07 -14.09
CA ARG A 225 -0.83 14.22 -15.56
C ARG A 225 0.56 14.49 -16.13
N PRO A 226 0.81 14.11 -17.40
CA PRO A 226 2.06 14.41 -18.10
C PRO A 226 2.40 15.91 -18.14
N GLY A 227 1.38 16.79 -18.32
CA GLY A 227 1.57 18.24 -18.33
C GLY A 227 2.19 18.80 -17.06
N GLN A 228 1.90 18.20 -15.90
CA GLN A 228 2.52 18.58 -14.62
C GLN A 228 4.00 18.17 -14.51
N ALA A 229 4.47 17.35 -15.45
CA ALA A 229 5.85 16.84 -15.51
C ALA A 229 6.64 17.39 -16.69
N GLY A 230 6.12 18.44 -17.36
CA GLY A 230 6.79 19.09 -18.48
C GLY A 230 6.63 18.38 -19.84
N HIS A 231 5.66 17.47 -19.95
CA HIS A 231 5.30 16.78 -21.20
C HIS A 231 3.89 17.23 -21.66
N ALA A 232 3.61 17.13 -22.96
CA ALA A 232 2.27 17.39 -23.47
C ALA A 232 1.29 16.32 -22.95
N ASP A 233 0.11 16.75 -22.51
CA ASP A 233 -1.01 15.85 -22.30
C ASP A 233 -1.48 15.32 -23.66
N PHE A 234 -1.95 14.09 -23.70
CA PHE A 234 -2.41 13.44 -24.93
C PHE A 234 -3.80 12.81 -24.70
N ASP A 235 -4.50 12.55 -25.79
CA ASP A 235 -5.77 11.83 -25.74
C ASP A 235 -5.53 10.39 -25.28
N THR A 236 -6.12 10.03 -24.15
CA THR A 236 -6.01 8.70 -23.57
C THR A 236 -7.03 7.71 -24.12
N GLY A 237 -7.97 8.18 -24.96
CA GLY A 237 -9.01 7.36 -25.58
C GLY A 237 -10.17 7.00 -24.64
N ASP A 238 -10.38 7.78 -23.57
CA ASP A 238 -11.49 7.63 -22.62
C ASP A 238 -12.77 8.28 -23.13
#